data_369a378c77351cb6488890c039660148
#
_entry.id   369a378c77351cb6488890c039660148
#
_cell.length_a   1.000
_cell.length_b   1.000
_cell.length_c   1.000
_cell.angle_alpha   90.00
_cell.angle_beta   90.00
_cell.angle_gamma   90.00
#
_symmetry.space_group_name_H-M   'P 1'
#
loop_
_entity.id
_entity.type
_entity.pdbx_description
1 polymer ?
#
loop_
_entity_poly.entity_id
_entity_poly.type
_entity_poly.pdbx_seq_one_letter_code
_entity_poly.pdbx_strand_id
1 'polypeptide(L)'
;MGKKHPPKPPRRHRTIEANVTGQRDYPRAGFFRRVAAMIYDALVAVAVGMCAGLIILVTLTILHARGVIGQDVEHFSDFLNQSLLFMTIVQIWVAAWIIGFFLWFWAKGGQTIGMRAWRMRIFSTTEAPMTMGRLWLRLICSLGGLGTVLVLFMPKQKQSLQDLAANTEILVLTETANDHKSWR
;
A
#
# COMPACT_ATOMS: atom_id res chain seq x y z
N MET A 1 33.63 -23.39 54.88
CA MET A 1 33.34 -22.00 54.45
C MET A 1 32.84 -22.02 53.01
N GLY A 2 31.54 -22.18 52.83
CA GLY A 2 30.90 -22.24 51.49
C GLY A 2 30.62 -20.82 50.99
N LYS A 3 31.24 -20.44 49.86
CA LYS A 3 30.93 -19.18 49.17
C LYS A 3 29.52 -19.28 48.54
N LYS A 4 28.51 -18.65 49.13
CA LYS A 4 27.20 -18.46 48.53
C LYS A 4 27.38 -17.53 47.32
N HIS A 5 27.15 -18.05 46.12
CA HIS A 5 26.99 -17.20 44.93
C HIS A 5 25.78 -16.30 45.12
N PRO A 6 25.90 -15.01 44.79
CA PRO A 6 24.73 -14.12 44.82
C PRO A 6 23.71 -14.62 43.78
N PRO A 7 22.40 -14.51 44.09
CA PRO A 7 21.35 -14.92 43.16
C PRO A 7 21.48 -14.14 41.87
N LYS A 8 21.46 -14.84 40.72
CA LYS A 8 21.35 -14.20 39.40
C LYS A 8 20.18 -13.22 39.42
N PRO A 9 20.40 -11.97 38.98
CA PRO A 9 19.28 -11.02 38.87
C PRO A 9 18.20 -11.65 37.98
N PRO A 10 16.91 -11.43 38.30
CA PRO A 10 15.82 -11.95 37.48
C PRO A 10 16.05 -11.49 36.06
N ARG A 11 15.97 -12.43 35.09
CA ARG A 11 15.90 -12.07 33.69
C ARG A 11 14.79 -11.03 33.62
N ARG A 12 15.16 -9.76 33.44
CA ARG A 12 14.21 -8.75 33.00
C ARG A 12 13.55 -9.34 31.77
N HIS A 13 12.39 -9.92 31.94
CA HIS A 13 11.43 -9.92 30.88
C HIS A 13 11.37 -8.44 30.49
N ARG A 14 12.08 -8.12 29.43
CA ARG A 14 11.87 -6.87 28.75
C ARG A 14 10.45 -7.00 28.22
N THR A 15 9.50 -6.75 29.11
CA THR A 15 8.16 -6.36 28.75
C THR A 15 8.43 -5.17 27.86
N ILE A 16 8.36 -5.41 26.56
CA ILE A 16 8.41 -4.34 25.57
C ILE A 16 7.14 -3.59 25.92
N GLU A 17 7.28 -2.56 26.76
CA GLU A 17 6.23 -1.61 27.00
C GLU A 17 5.84 -1.14 25.62
N ALA A 18 4.66 -1.57 25.16
CA ALA A 18 4.05 -0.98 24.01
C ALA A 18 3.93 0.49 24.38
N ASN A 19 4.75 1.35 23.78
CA ASN A 19 4.56 2.77 23.87
C ASN A 19 3.09 3.05 23.60
N VAL A 20 2.56 4.17 24.06
CA VAL A 20 1.14 4.57 24.03
C VAL A 20 0.43 4.32 22.67
N THR A 21 1.20 4.08 21.61
CA THR A 21 0.76 3.73 20.23
C THR A 21 0.92 2.26 19.85
N GLY A 22 1.30 1.35 20.76
CA GLY A 22 1.63 -0.04 20.41
C GLY A 22 2.85 -0.19 19.48
N GLN A 23 3.60 0.87 19.27
CA GLN A 23 4.79 0.90 18.43
C GLN A 23 5.95 0.20 19.18
N ARG A 24 6.39 -0.90 18.59
CA ARG A 24 7.68 -1.49 18.92
C ARG A 24 8.77 -0.57 18.35
N ASP A 25 9.97 -0.55 18.95
CA ASP A 25 11.16 0.23 18.49
C ASP A 25 11.67 -0.28 17.14
N TYR A 26 10.85 -0.15 16.09
CA TYR A 26 11.25 -0.45 14.72
C TYR A 26 11.79 0.80 14.02
N PRO A 27 12.89 0.68 13.27
CA PRO A 27 13.43 1.82 12.53
C PRO A 27 12.50 2.23 11.39
N ARG A 28 12.41 3.53 11.12
CA ARG A 28 11.68 4.04 9.97
C ARG A 28 12.33 3.65 8.65
N ALA A 29 11.52 3.31 7.65
CA ALA A 29 11.99 2.93 6.34
C ALA A 29 12.66 4.11 5.61
N GLY A 30 13.87 3.88 5.12
CA GLY A 30 14.61 4.84 4.30
C GLY A 30 14.09 4.88 2.86
N PHE A 31 14.57 5.87 2.09
CA PHE A 31 14.15 6.14 0.72
C PHE A 31 14.30 4.92 -0.21
N PHE A 32 15.49 4.34 -0.32
CA PHE A 32 15.74 3.23 -1.25
C PHE A 32 14.84 2.00 -0.99
N ARG A 33 14.58 1.70 0.26
CA ARG A 33 13.69 0.60 0.62
C ARG A 33 12.25 0.86 0.21
N ARG A 34 11.79 2.12 0.32
CA ARG A 34 10.47 2.54 -0.13
C ARG A 34 10.36 2.47 -1.65
N VAL A 35 11.37 2.95 -2.38
CA VAL A 35 11.42 2.88 -3.85
C VAL A 35 11.40 1.42 -4.33
N ALA A 36 12.20 0.55 -3.71
CA ALA A 36 12.19 -0.86 -4.06
C ALA A 36 10.81 -1.51 -3.87
N ALA A 37 10.13 -1.22 -2.76
CA ALA A 37 8.75 -1.70 -2.56
C ALA A 37 7.77 -1.12 -3.59
N MET A 38 7.90 0.17 -3.94
CA MET A 38 7.06 0.79 -4.96
C MET A 38 7.25 0.16 -6.35
N ILE A 39 8.46 -0.27 -6.70
CA ILE A 39 8.71 -0.99 -7.96
C ILE A 39 7.95 -2.33 -7.96
N TYR A 40 8.01 -3.09 -6.86
CA TYR A 40 7.24 -4.33 -6.74
C TYR A 40 5.73 -4.07 -6.81
N ASP A 41 5.26 -3.04 -6.11
CA ASP A 41 3.84 -2.67 -6.12
C ASP A 41 3.39 -2.18 -7.50
N ALA A 42 4.25 -1.49 -8.25
CA ALA A 42 3.96 -1.07 -9.62
C ALA A 42 3.79 -2.27 -10.55
N LEU A 43 4.63 -3.31 -10.44
CA LEU A 43 4.48 -4.54 -11.23
C LEU A 43 3.15 -5.24 -10.92
N VAL A 44 2.78 -5.32 -9.66
CA VAL A 44 1.49 -5.90 -9.25
C VAL A 44 0.32 -5.03 -9.73
N ALA A 45 0.43 -3.70 -9.61
CA ALA A 45 -0.60 -2.77 -10.08
C ALA A 45 -0.80 -2.87 -11.61
N VAL A 46 0.27 -3.04 -12.39
CA VAL A 46 0.18 -3.31 -13.82
C VAL A 46 -0.60 -4.60 -14.07
N ALA A 47 -0.28 -5.69 -13.36
CA ALA A 47 -1.01 -6.96 -13.52
C ALA A 47 -2.50 -6.82 -13.17
N VAL A 48 -2.83 -6.11 -12.08
CA VAL A 48 -4.22 -5.81 -11.69
C VAL A 48 -4.91 -4.98 -12.77
N GLY A 49 -4.23 -3.96 -13.30
CA GLY A 49 -4.76 -3.11 -14.38
C GLY A 49 -5.00 -3.90 -15.66
N MET A 50 -4.09 -4.81 -16.04
CA MET A 50 -4.27 -5.69 -17.21
C MET A 50 -5.48 -6.62 -17.03
N CYS A 51 -5.65 -7.23 -15.85
CA CYS A 51 -6.82 -8.07 -15.57
C CYS A 51 -8.12 -7.24 -15.61
N ALA A 52 -8.13 -6.06 -15.00
CA ALA A 52 -9.29 -5.17 -15.02
C ALA A 52 -9.61 -4.69 -16.45
N GLY A 53 -8.58 -4.34 -17.23
CA GLY A 53 -8.71 -3.97 -18.63
C GLY A 53 -9.27 -5.10 -19.48
N LEU A 54 -8.79 -6.33 -19.28
CA LEU A 54 -9.30 -7.50 -19.97
C LEU A 54 -10.79 -7.74 -19.66
N ILE A 55 -11.19 -7.66 -18.40
CA ILE A 55 -12.57 -7.85 -17.97
C ILE A 55 -13.50 -6.84 -18.65
N ILE A 56 -13.17 -5.55 -18.62
CA ILE A 56 -14.01 -4.53 -19.24
C ILE A 56 -14.04 -4.66 -20.75
N LEU A 57 -12.91 -4.94 -21.38
CA LEU A 57 -12.80 -5.11 -22.82
C LEU A 57 -13.65 -6.29 -23.32
N VAL A 58 -13.56 -7.45 -22.67
CA VAL A 58 -14.38 -8.63 -22.99
C VAL A 58 -15.86 -8.31 -22.80
N THR A 59 -16.22 -7.61 -21.72
CA THR A 59 -17.60 -7.20 -21.47
C THR A 59 -18.14 -6.31 -22.58
N LEU A 60 -17.40 -5.28 -22.98
CA LEU A 60 -17.80 -4.36 -24.05
C LEU A 60 -17.86 -5.07 -25.41
N THR A 61 -16.94 -6.00 -25.69
CA THR A 61 -16.97 -6.81 -26.93
C THR A 61 -18.24 -7.69 -26.98
N ILE A 62 -18.63 -8.30 -25.88
CA ILE A 62 -19.87 -9.10 -25.81
C ILE A 62 -21.11 -8.21 -26.02
N LEU A 63 -21.15 -7.02 -25.43
CA LEU A 63 -22.24 -6.08 -25.60
C LEU A 63 -22.36 -5.59 -27.05
N HIS A 64 -21.23 -5.33 -27.71
CA HIS A 64 -21.19 -4.99 -29.12
C HIS A 64 -21.71 -6.14 -30.01
N ALA A 65 -21.20 -7.37 -29.78
CA ALA A 65 -21.63 -8.55 -30.52
C ALA A 65 -23.12 -8.87 -30.37
N ARG A 66 -23.72 -8.47 -29.24
CA ARG A 66 -25.16 -8.60 -29.00
C ARG A 66 -25.99 -7.42 -29.53
N GLY A 67 -25.36 -6.46 -30.19
CA GLY A 67 -26.03 -5.32 -30.77
C GLY A 67 -26.54 -4.30 -29.74
N VAL A 68 -25.99 -4.27 -28.52
CA VAL A 68 -26.39 -3.33 -27.48
C VAL A 68 -25.69 -1.98 -27.63
N ILE A 69 -24.43 -1.99 -28.15
CA ILE A 69 -23.60 -0.80 -28.33
C ILE A 69 -22.89 -0.82 -29.67
N GLY A 70 -22.64 0.38 -30.24
CA GLY A 70 -21.74 0.55 -31.40
C GLY A 70 -22.21 -0.08 -32.70
N GLN A 71 -23.52 -0.06 -32.99
CA GLN A 71 -24.06 -0.65 -34.22
C GLN A 71 -23.70 0.11 -35.49
N ASP A 72 -23.32 1.38 -35.35
CA ASP A 72 -23.03 2.28 -36.46
C ASP A 72 -21.60 2.17 -37.01
N VAL A 73 -20.78 1.26 -36.43
CA VAL A 73 -19.36 1.11 -36.78
C VAL A 73 -19.04 -0.35 -37.13
N GLU A 74 -18.34 -0.56 -38.22
CA GLU A 74 -17.96 -1.91 -38.71
C GLU A 74 -16.95 -2.58 -37.74
N HIS A 75 -16.08 -1.81 -37.11
CA HIS A 75 -15.02 -2.33 -36.25
C HIS A 75 -15.15 -1.79 -34.82
N PHE A 76 -15.24 -2.70 -33.86
CA PHE A 76 -15.32 -2.38 -32.42
C PHE A 76 -14.14 -1.53 -31.91
N SER A 77 -12.95 -1.72 -32.46
CA SER A 77 -11.77 -0.89 -32.16
C SER A 77 -11.98 0.58 -32.50
N ASP A 78 -12.65 0.87 -33.61
CA ASP A 78 -12.90 2.23 -34.07
C ASP A 78 -13.94 2.90 -33.18
N PHE A 79 -14.96 2.15 -32.76
CA PHE A 79 -15.94 2.60 -31.79
C PHE A 79 -15.30 3.03 -30.47
N LEU A 80 -14.37 2.21 -29.92
CA LEU A 80 -13.68 2.53 -28.69
C LEU A 80 -12.77 3.76 -28.83
N ASN A 81 -12.05 3.87 -29.95
CA ASN A 81 -11.08 4.95 -30.16
C ASN A 81 -11.76 6.29 -30.50
N GLN A 82 -12.91 6.27 -31.17
CA GLN A 82 -13.68 7.47 -31.52
C GLN A 82 -14.54 8.00 -30.40
N SER A 83 -14.90 7.17 -29.44
CA SER A 83 -15.76 7.56 -28.33
C SER A 83 -14.96 7.91 -27.06
N LEU A 84 -14.79 9.21 -26.83
CA LEU A 84 -14.17 9.73 -25.60
C LEU A 84 -14.86 9.19 -24.35
N LEU A 85 -16.18 8.99 -24.39
CA LEU A 85 -16.97 8.46 -23.28
C LEU A 85 -16.52 7.05 -22.90
N PHE A 86 -16.45 6.12 -23.87
CA PHE A 86 -16.05 4.73 -23.58
C PHE A 86 -14.60 4.62 -23.15
N MET A 87 -13.71 5.40 -23.75
CA MET A 87 -12.31 5.46 -23.33
C MET A 87 -12.19 5.93 -21.88
N THR A 88 -12.94 6.95 -21.51
CA THR A 88 -12.98 7.46 -20.14
C THR A 88 -13.55 6.42 -19.15
N ILE A 89 -14.60 5.70 -19.52
CA ILE A 89 -15.16 4.61 -18.70
C ILE A 89 -14.12 3.52 -18.44
N VAL A 90 -13.42 3.09 -19.48
CA VAL A 90 -12.35 2.07 -19.34
C VAL A 90 -11.25 2.56 -18.42
N GLN A 91 -10.79 3.81 -18.58
CA GLN A 91 -9.75 4.40 -17.71
C GLN A 91 -10.20 4.50 -16.25
N ILE A 92 -11.42 4.97 -16.00
CA ILE A 92 -11.98 5.06 -14.64
C ILE A 92 -12.11 3.66 -14.02
N TRP A 93 -12.57 2.68 -14.78
CA TRP A 93 -12.68 1.30 -14.33
C TRP A 93 -11.33 0.73 -13.89
N VAL A 94 -10.31 0.83 -14.76
CA VAL A 94 -8.96 0.34 -14.46
C VAL A 94 -8.36 1.08 -13.25
N ALA A 95 -8.51 2.41 -13.20
CA ALA A 95 -8.06 3.23 -12.08
C ALA A 95 -8.73 2.82 -10.77
N ALA A 96 -10.04 2.54 -10.78
CA ALA A 96 -10.78 2.09 -9.60
C ALA A 96 -10.24 0.76 -9.05
N TRP A 97 -9.88 -0.19 -9.92
CA TRP A 97 -9.27 -1.45 -9.49
C TRP A 97 -7.88 -1.26 -8.87
N ILE A 98 -7.04 -0.41 -9.46
CA ILE A 98 -5.71 -0.11 -8.94
C ILE A 98 -5.81 0.62 -7.59
N ILE A 99 -6.67 1.63 -7.50
CA ILE A 99 -6.92 2.37 -6.26
C ILE A 99 -7.47 1.43 -5.18
N GLY A 100 -8.47 0.62 -5.53
CA GLY A 100 -9.07 -0.38 -4.64
C GLY A 100 -8.03 -1.37 -4.11
N PHE A 101 -7.11 -1.82 -4.96
CA PHE A 101 -5.98 -2.68 -4.56
C PHE A 101 -5.17 -2.02 -3.43
N PHE A 102 -4.68 -0.79 -3.61
CA PHE A 102 -3.88 -0.12 -2.58
C PHE A 102 -4.65 0.12 -1.29
N LEU A 103 -5.88 0.65 -1.39
CA LEU A 103 -6.71 0.95 -0.23
C LEU A 103 -7.06 -0.32 0.56
N TRP A 104 -7.39 -1.41 -0.14
CA TRP A 104 -7.73 -2.68 0.49
C TRP A 104 -6.54 -3.26 1.27
N PHE A 105 -5.34 -3.29 0.67
CA PHE A 105 -4.14 -3.80 1.32
C PHE A 105 -3.73 -2.95 2.52
N TRP A 106 -3.80 -1.62 2.41
CA TRP A 106 -3.51 -0.73 3.53
C TRP A 106 -4.54 -0.83 4.65
N ALA A 107 -5.83 -0.97 4.33
CA ALA A 107 -6.90 -1.10 5.33
C ALA A 107 -6.82 -2.44 6.08
N LYS A 108 -6.56 -3.54 5.37
CA LYS A 108 -6.55 -4.88 5.97
C LYS A 108 -5.27 -5.21 6.73
N GLY A 109 -4.13 -4.82 6.20
CA GLY A 109 -2.84 -5.26 6.73
C GLY A 109 -1.84 -4.14 7.01
N GLY A 110 -2.11 -2.91 6.57
CA GLY A 110 -1.13 -1.83 6.62
C GLY A 110 0.09 -2.07 5.73
N GLN A 111 0.02 -3.05 4.82
CA GLN A 111 1.12 -3.45 3.94
C GLN A 111 0.58 -3.79 2.57
N THR A 112 1.23 -3.31 1.51
CA THR A 112 1.09 -3.85 0.15
C THR A 112 1.97 -5.08 -0.05
N ILE A 113 1.85 -5.72 -1.21
CA ILE A 113 2.69 -6.89 -1.56
C ILE A 113 4.17 -6.49 -1.60
N GLY A 114 4.51 -5.37 -2.24
CA GLY A 114 5.87 -4.85 -2.27
C GLY A 114 6.38 -4.44 -0.89
N MET A 115 5.56 -3.76 -0.09
CA MET A 115 5.93 -3.43 1.29
C MET A 115 6.21 -4.68 2.13
N ARG A 116 5.43 -5.75 1.93
CA ARG A 116 5.63 -7.01 2.64
C ARG A 116 6.94 -7.69 2.25
N ALA A 117 7.30 -7.68 0.96
CA ALA A 117 8.57 -8.21 0.47
C ALA A 117 9.77 -7.49 1.12
N TRP A 118 9.65 -6.19 1.36
CA TRP A 118 10.66 -5.36 1.99
C TRP A 118 10.49 -5.19 3.51
N ARG A 119 9.60 -5.97 4.13
CA ARG A 119 9.33 -5.97 5.59
C ARG A 119 8.94 -4.59 6.11
N MET A 120 8.14 -3.86 5.37
CA MET A 120 7.65 -2.53 5.74
C MET A 120 6.16 -2.56 6.07
N ARG A 121 5.75 -1.77 7.05
CA ARG A 121 4.34 -1.63 7.43
C ARG A 121 4.01 -0.20 7.82
N ILE A 122 2.79 0.23 7.50
CA ILE A 122 2.25 1.54 7.88
C ILE A 122 1.72 1.44 9.31
N PHE A 123 2.11 2.41 10.13
CA PHE A 123 1.59 2.60 11.48
C PHE A 123 1.02 4.01 11.63
N SER A 124 0.06 4.16 12.52
CA SER A 124 -0.42 5.49 12.94
C SER A 124 0.61 6.10 13.91
N THR A 125 0.92 7.38 13.74
CA THR A 125 1.73 8.15 14.71
C THR A 125 0.88 8.73 15.84
N THR A 126 -0.44 8.55 15.78
CA THR A 126 -1.41 8.99 16.77
C THR A 126 -2.19 7.79 17.30
N GLU A 127 -2.87 7.95 18.44
CA GLU A 127 -3.78 6.92 18.98
C GLU A 127 -5.02 6.67 18.10
N ALA A 128 -5.28 7.56 17.14
CA ALA A 128 -6.40 7.42 16.25
C ALA A 128 -6.24 6.22 15.31
N PRO A 129 -7.30 5.43 15.09
CA PRO A 129 -7.27 4.28 14.20
C PRO A 129 -7.01 4.69 12.75
N MET A 130 -6.53 3.74 11.94
CA MET A 130 -6.33 3.93 10.51
C MET A 130 -7.68 3.93 9.79
N THR A 131 -8.26 5.13 9.59
CA THR A 131 -9.54 5.30 8.90
C THR A 131 -9.36 5.33 7.37
N MET A 132 -10.43 5.01 6.63
CA MET A 132 -10.43 5.11 5.16
C MET A 132 -10.10 6.52 4.68
N GLY A 133 -10.54 7.56 5.37
CA GLY A 133 -10.19 8.95 5.02
C GLY A 133 -8.69 9.23 5.08
N ARG A 134 -7.99 8.69 6.08
CA ARG A 134 -6.53 8.79 6.19
C ARG A 134 -5.82 8.03 5.08
N LEU A 135 -6.37 6.89 4.65
CA LEU A 135 -5.82 6.10 3.54
C LEU A 135 -6.00 6.83 2.20
N TRP A 136 -7.16 7.45 1.97
CA TRP A 136 -7.39 8.30 0.80
C TRP A 136 -6.44 9.50 0.78
N LEU A 137 -6.30 10.20 1.91
CA LEU A 137 -5.37 11.32 2.02
C LEU A 137 -3.93 10.87 1.72
N ARG A 138 -3.55 9.70 2.24
CA ARG A 138 -2.25 9.08 1.97
C ARG A 138 -2.06 8.79 0.47
N LEU A 139 -3.08 8.24 -0.19
CA LEU A 139 -3.04 7.95 -1.62
C LEU A 139 -2.85 9.22 -2.45
N ILE A 140 -3.65 10.25 -2.18
CA ILE A 140 -3.58 11.54 -2.89
C ILE A 140 -2.22 12.19 -2.67
N CYS A 141 -1.75 12.29 -1.43
CA CYS A 141 -0.45 12.90 -1.10
C CYS A 141 0.75 12.05 -1.53
N SER A 142 0.54 10.79 -1.91
CA SER A 142 1.58 9.97 -2.52
C SER A 142 2.00 10.49 -3.90
N LEU A 143 1.11 11.20 -4.63
CA LEU A 143 1.36 11.73 -5.97
C LEU A 143 2.01 10.70 -6.90
N GLY A 144 1.49 9.47 -6.91
CA GLY A 144 2.08 8.36 -7.68
C GLY A 144 3.47 7.92 -7.21
N GLY A 145 3.84 8.23 -5.96
CA GLY A 145 5.15 7.89 -5.38
C GLY A 145 6.09 9.09 -5.21
N LEU A 146 5.85 10.21 -5.91
CA LEU A 146 6.67 11.42 -5.81
C LEU A 146 6.74 11.98 -4.39
N GLY A 147 5.67 11.84 -3.61
CA GLY A 147 5.65 12.23 -2.19
C GLY A 147 6.73 11.54 -1.34
N THR A 148 7.28 10.41 -1.82
CA THR A 148 8.37 9.70 -1.14
C THR A 148 9.72 10.41 -1.27
N VAL A 149 9.89 11.27 -2.26
CA VAL A 149 11.13 12.07 -2.46
C VAL A 149 11.42 12.94 -1.24
N LEU A 150 10.38 13.37 -0.51
CA LEU A 150 10.55 14.17 0.71
C LEU A 150 11.42 13.47 1.77
N VAL A 151 11.50 12.14 1.76
CA VAL A 151 12.35 11.36 2.68
C VAL A 151 13.84 11.71 2.52
N LEU A 152 14.27 12.10 1.31
CA LEU A 152 15.65 12.52 1.04
C LEU A 152 15.99 13.84 1.73
N PHE A 153 15.02 14.74 1.81
CA PHE A 153 15.19 16.05 2.44
C PHE A 153 15.03 16.00 3.97
N MET A 154 14.49 14.91 4.51
CA MET A 154 14.31 14.70 5.95
C MET A 154 15.02 13.42 6.45
N PRO A 155 16.36 13.34 6.35
CA PRO A 155 17.10 12.10 6.63
C PRO A 155 17.00 11.63 8.09
N LYS A 156 16.77 12.54 9.03
CA LYS A 156 16.56 12.21 10.45
C LYS A 156 15.17 11.66 10.73
N GLN A 157 14.14 12.25 10.14
CA GLN A 157 12.73 11.86 10.37
C GLN A 157 12.29 10.73 9.45
N LYS A 158 12.86 10.61 8.24
CA LYS A 158 12.53 9.60 7.22
C LYS A 158 11.02 9.51 6.95
N GLN A 159 10.34 10.66 6.93
CA GLN A 159 8.91 10.78 6.64
C GLN A 159 8.70 11.29 5.22
N SER A 160 7.72 10.73 4.54
CA SER A 160 7.26 11.17 3.22
C SER A 160 6.10 12.15 3.35
N LEU A 161 5.73 12.81 2.26
CA LEU A 161 4.60 13.75 2.25
C LEU A 161 3.30 13.06 2.69
N GLN A 162 3.03 11.87 2.17
CA GLN A 162 1.87 11.06 2.55
C GLN A 162 1.90 10.60 4.01
N ASP A 163 3.11 10.40 4.58
CA ASP A 163 3.25 10.05 5.99
C ASP A 163 2.86 11.22 6.89
N LEU A 164 3.33 12.42 6.55
CA LEU A 164 3.02 13.65 7.30
C LEU A 164 1.53 14.01 7.19
N ALA A 165 0.99 14.01 5.98
CA ALA A 165 -0.40 14.38 5.74
C ALA A 165 -1.39 13.46 6.45
N ALA A 166 -1.12 12.15 6.47
CA ALA A 166 -2.02 11.15 7.06
C ALA A 166 -1.67 10.81 8.53
N ASN A 167 -0.72 11.50 9.17
CA ASN A 167 -0.21 11.18 10.51
C ASN A 167 0.14 9.69 10.63
N THR A 168 0.99 9.22 9.74
CA THR A 168 1.44 7.84 9.66
C THR A 168 2.96 7.77 9.58
N GLU A 169 3.50 6.58 9.73
CA GLU A 169 4.91 6.29 9.50
C GLU A 169 5.07 4.88 8.95
N ILE A 170 6.13 4.67 8.17
CA ILE A 170 6.48 3.35 7.65
C ILE A 170 7.66 2.82 8.45
N LEU A 171 7.43 1.71 9.17
CA LEU A 171 8.44 1.03 9.97
C LEU A 171 8.93 -0.23 9.26
N VAL A 172 10.19 -0.59 9.53
CA VAL A 172 10.83 -1.80 9.03
C VAL A 172 10.72 -2.87 10.10
N LEU A 173 9.99 -3.94 9.80
CA LEU A 173 9.74 -5.04 10.71
C LEU A 173 10.91 -6.03 10.75
N THR A 174 11.05 -6.77 11.86
CA THR A 174 11.85 -7.99 11.91
C THR A 174 11.17 -9.08 11.07
N GLU A 175 11.90 -10.14 10.73
CA GLU A 175 11.37 -11.26 9.95
C GLU A 175 10.18 -11.92 10.66
N THR A 176 10.32 -12.18 11.96
CA THR A 176 9.26 -12.75 12.79
C THR A 176 8.03 -11.86 12.92
N ALA A 177 8.20 -10.54 12.95
CA ALA A 177 7.11 -9.58 13.01
C ALA A 177 6.42 -9.36 11.66
N ASN A 178 7.06 -9.68 10.55
CA ASN A 178 6.48 -9.60 9.21
C ASN A 178 5.64 -10.84 8.85
N ASP A 179 5.70 -11.91 9.65
CA ASP A 179 4.86 -13.09 9.41
C ASP A 179 3.38 -12.75 9.65
N HIS A 180 2.52 -13.18 8.72
CA HIS A 180 1.08 -12.92 8.75
C HIS A 180 0.39 -13.46 10.02
N LYS A 181 0.96 -14.48 10.66
CA LYS A 181 0.41 -15.08 11.89
C LYS A 181 0.65 -14.22 13.13
N SER A 182 1.62 -13.31 13.11
CA SER A 182 1.98 -12.49 14.28
C SER A 182 1.02 -11.33 14.56
N TRP A 183 0.02 -11.08 13.69
CA TRP A 183 -0.89 -9.94 13.73
C TRP A 183 -2.37 -10.32 13.83
N ARG A 184 -2.66 -11.56 14.16
CA ARG A 184 -4.01 -12.06 14.48
C ARG A 184 -4.28 -11.97 15.97
#